data_1e53c8de51bb7292c56b868ea61a3562
#
_entry.id   1e53c8de51bb7292c56b868ea61a3562
#
_cell.length_a   1.000
_cell.length_b   1.000
_cell.length_c   1.000
_cell.angle_alpha   90.00
_cell.angle_beta   90.00
_cell.angle_gamma   90.00
#
_symmetry.space_group_name_H-M   'P 1'
#
loop_
_entity.id
_entity.type
_entity.pdbx_description
1 polymer ?
#
loop_
_entity_poly.entity_id
_entity_poly.type
_entity_poly.pdbx_seq_one_letter_code
_entity_poly.pdbx_strand_id
1 'polypeptide(L)'
;IGVVYTKNGDYSAILRMENPVQKYSANIDSYYEFTQLFTAICQTLGEGYAIHKQDVFTRKQFKDESTDKHEFLSEAYFRYYEGREYTDSSTYLTITQENKKSSLFSFDHKKWRDFMVKVRKVHDQLKDAGVKASFLGKQDTQEYVDRFFAMNFRDKTVSMTGFKVDEETIGMGDRRCKVYSLVDVDCANLPSVIRPYTNMEVNSTSMPVDLLSVVDNIPGVQSVVYIQIIFMPNQKKELAVLDKKKNRHASMPNPSNLIAVEDIKRVQDVIARENKQLVYTHYNIIVSVAPNVDIQKSTNHIENAFGRTGIHISKRAYNQLELFVNSFPGNCFGMSEDYDRFLTLSDAAVSMMYKEKIVHSEDTPFKVYYTDRQGVPVAIDISGKEGKNKLTDNSNFFVLGPSGSGKSFYVNSMVRQAHEQNTDIVLVDTGNSYEGLCEYFNGKYISYTE
;
A
#
# COMPACT_ATOMS: atom_id res chain seq x y z
N ILE A 1 -5.22 4.35 -22.31
CA ILE A 1 -5.02 5.01 -21.03
C ILE A 1 -6.26 5.83 -20.73
N GLY A 2 -6.93 5.54 -19.57
CA GLY A 2 -7.99 6.37 -19.01
C GLY A 2 -7.37 7.64 -18.43
N VAL A 3 -8.04 8.78 -18.63
CA VAL A 3 -7.61 10.05 -18.07
C VAL A 3 -8.77 10.72 -17.39
N VAL A 4 -8.52 11.21 -16.19
CA VAL A 4 -9.49 11.98 -15.42
C VAL A 4 -9.24 13.45 -15.64
N TYR A 5 -10.29 14.18 -15.95
CA TYR A 5 -10.30 15.64 -16.04
C TYR A 5 -11.10 16.20 -14.86
N THR A 6 -10.51 17.13 -14.16
CA THR A 6 -11.25 17.88 -13.15
C THR A 6 -11.97 19.07 -13.77
N LYS A 7 -12.97 19.61 -13.04
CA LYS A 7 -13.63 20.86 -13.41
C LYS A 7 -12.67 22.05 -13.52
N ASN A 8 -11.53 21.97 -12.83
CA ASN A 8 -10.48 22.99 -12.86
C ASN A 8 -9.54 22.84 -14.07
N GLY A 9 -9.67 21.76 -14.83
CA GLY A 9 -8.88 21.47 -16.02
C GLY A 9 -7.61 20.65 -15.76
N ASP A 10 -7.41 20.12 -14.55
CA ASP A 10 -6.26 19.28 -14.24
C ASP A 10 -6.34 17.96 -14.97
N TYR A 11 -5.19 17.44 -15.40
CA TYR A 11 -5.08 16.14 -16.05
C TYR A 11 -4.57 15.11 -15.09
N SER A 12 -5.19 13.94 -15.06
CA SER A 12 -4.74 12.85 -14.19
C SER A 12 -4.75 11.51 -14.91
N ALA A 13 -3.67 10.77 -14.77
CA ALA A 13 -3.55 9.38 -15.23
C ALA A 13 -3.36 8.47 -14.02
N ILE A 14 -4.09 7.36 -13.99
CA ILE A 14 -4.07 6.40 -12.88
C ILE A 14 -3.38 5.12 -13.36
N LEU A 15 -2.43 4.65 -12.56
CA LEU A 15 -1.78 3.36 -12.72
C LEU A 15 -2.21 2.46 -11.55
N ARG A 16 -2.51 1.20 -11.83
CA ARG A 16 -2.51 0.15 -10.82
C ARG A 16 -1.09 -0.37 -10.68
N MET A 17 -0.56 -0.44 -9.47
CA MET A 17 0.80 -0.91 -9.22
C MET A 17 0.84 -1.90 -8.05
N GLU A 18 1.92 -2.65 -7.96
CA GLU A 18 2.25 -3.44 -6.77
C GLU A 18 3.30 -2.68 -5.94
N ASN A 19 3.13 -2.66 -4.62
CA ASN A 19 4.19 -2.18 -3.74
C ASN A 19 5.42 -3.08 -3.91
N PRO A 20 6.63 -2.51 -4.10
CA PRO A 20 7.80 -3.33 -4.46
C PRO A 20 8.32 -4.19 -3.32
N VAL A 21 8.13 -3.78 -2.07
CA VAL A 21 8.64 -4.50 -0.91
C VAL A 21 7.57 -5.41 -0.31
N GLN A 22 7.92 -6.66 -0.11
CA GLN A 22 7.03 -7.64 0.47
C GLN A 22 7.06 -7.56 2.00
N LYS A 23 5.90 -7.68 2.62
CA LYS A 23 5.75 -7.69 4.08
C LYS A 23 6.57 -8.82 4.70
N TYR A 24 7.26 -8.53 5.78
CA TYR A 24 8.17 -9.42 6.50
C TYR A 24 9.45 -9.83 5.73
N SER A 25 9.79 -9.19 4.62
CA SER A 25 10.98 -9.55 3.85
C SER A 25 12.30 -9.24 4.59
N ALA A 26 12.29 -8.28 5.50
CA ALA A 26 13.47 -7.80 6.23
C ALA A 26 14.62 -7.27 5.34
N ASN A 27 14.36 -7.05 4.06
CA ASN A 27 15.36 -6.59 3.12
C ASN A 27 15.51 -5.06 3.18
N ILE A 28 16.56 -4.59 3.83
CA ILE A 28 16.82 -3.16 4.02
C ILE A 28 17.09 -2.44 2.70
N ASP A 29 17.73 -3.10 1.74
CA ASP A 29 18.06 -2.50 0.43
C ASP A 29 16.78 -2.12 -0.34
N SER A 30 15.74 -2.94 -0.27
CA SER A 30 14.46 -2.66 -0.92
C SER A 30 13.79 -1.39 -0.38
N TYR A 31 13.99 -1.05 0.89
CA TYR A 31 13.48 0.21 1.47
C TYR A 31 14.24 1.42 0.92
N TYR A 32 15.53 1.29 0.76
CA TYR A 32 16.37 2.32 0.18
C TYR A 32 16.06 2.53 -1.31
N GLU A 33 15.94 1.46 -2.07
CA GLU A 33 15.56 1.48 -3.49
C GLU A 33 14.20 2.16 -3.71
N PHE A 34 13.22 1.88 -2.84
CA PHE A 34 11.92 2.56 -2.88
C PHE A 34 12.06 4.07 -2.73
N THR A 35 12.86 4.51 -1.75
CA THR A 35 13.09 5.94 -1.52
C THR A 35 13.75 6.60 -2.71
N GLN A 36 14.76 5.97 -3.29
CA GLN A 36 15.45 6.47 -4.48
C GLN A 36 14.50 6.57 -5.68
N LEU A 37 13.72 5.53 -5.94
CA LEU A 37 12.76 5.48 -7.03
C LEU A 37 11.74 6.62 -6.96
N PHE A 38 11.06 6.76 -5.83
CA PHE A 38 10.01 7.78 -5.70
C PHE A 38 10.56 9.19 -5.63
N THR A 39 11.76 9.40 -5.07
CA THR A 39 12.46 10.68 -5.13
C THR A 39 12.82 11.04 -6.58
N ALA A 40 13.31 10.07 -7.38
CA ALA A 40 13.59 10.27 -8.80
C ALA A 40 12.31 10.56 -9.62
N ILE A 41 11.19 9.94 -9.28
CA ILE A 41 9.88 10.23 -9.89
C ILE A 41 9.48 11.69 -9.60
N CYS A 42 9.61 12.17 -8.35
CA CYS A 42 9.35 13.59 -8.02
C CYS A 42 10.21 14.54 -8.85
N GLN A 43 11.50 14.22 -9.03
CA GLN A 43 12.41 15.02 -9.86
C GLN A 43 12.01 15.01 -11.34
N THR A 44 11.59 13.87 -11.87
CA THR A 44 11.14 13.72 -13.26
C THR A 44 9.89 14.55 -13.56
N LEU A 45 8.94 14.56 -12.64
CA LEU A 45 7.70 15.30 -12.77
C LEU A 45 7.92 16.80 -12.65
N GLY A 46 8.58 17.26 -11.58
CA GLY A 46 8.90 18.66 -11.35
C GLY A 46 7.68 19.54 -11.08
N GLU A 47 7.88 20.84 -11.17
CA GLU A 47 6.88 21.89 -10.84
C GLU A 47 5.52 21.69 -11.50
N GLY A 48 4.45 21.91 -10.73
CA GLY A 48 3.06 21.87 -11.18
C GLY A 48 2.50 20.44 -11.35
N TYR A 49 3.20 19.44 -10.82
CA TYR A 49 2.72 18.08 -10.77
C TYR A 49 2.49 17.64 -9.33
N ALA A 50 1.63 16.65 -9.17
CA ALA A 50 1.47 15.91 -7.94
C ALA A 50 1.49 14.39 -8.23
N ILE A 51 2.10 13.63 -7.34
CA ILE A 51 1.90 12.20 -7.24
C ILE A 51 0.95 11.90 -6.09
N HIS A 52 0.01 11.01 -6.34
CA HIS A 52 -0.97 10.61 -5.36
C HIS A 52 -1.02 9.09 -5.33
N LYS A 53 -0.39 8.50 -4.33
CA LYS A 53 -0.43 7.06 -4.09
C LYS A 53 -1.57 6.73 -3.15
N GLN A 54 -2.28 5.65 -3.44
CA GLN A 54 -3.40 5.16 -2.63
C GLN A 54 -3.23 3.68 -2.40
N ASP A 55 -3.15 3.29 -1.14
CA ASP A 55 -3.18 1.89 -0.73
C ASP A 55 -4.57 1.57 -0.18
N VAL A 56 -5.28 0.70 -0.89
CA VAL A 56 -6.64 0.28 -0.56
C VAL A 56 -6.58 -1.07 0.12
N PHE A 57 -7.07 -1.16 1.34
CA PHE A 57 -7.20 -2.40 2.10
C PHE A 57 -8.67 -2.74 2.25
N THR A 58 -9.03 -3.96 1.90
CA THR A 58 -10.43 -4.41 1.88
C THR A 58 -10.58 -5.71 2.65
N ARG A 59 -11.54 -5.75 3.57
CA ARG A 59 -11.94 -6.99 4.26
C ARG A 59 -12.74 -7.85 3.31
N LYS A 60 -12.20 -9.02 2.99
CA LYS A 60 -12.85 -10.06 2.21
C LYS A 60 -13.10 -11.28 3.08
N GLN A 61 -14.02 -12.11 2.64
CA GLN A 61 -14.24 -13.43 3.20
C GLN A 61 -13.70 -14.47 2.25
N PHE A 62 -12.95 -15.41 2.78
CA PHE A 62 -12.48 -16.54 1.99
C PHE A 62 -13.67 -17.38 1.53
N LYS A 63 -13.67 -17.71 0.25
CA LYS A 63 -14.60 -18.64 -0.37
C LYS A 63 -13.80 -19.59 -1.24
N ASP A 64 -14.13 -20.85 -1.13
CA ASP A 64 -13.60 -21.83 -2.08
C ASP A 64 -14.28 -21.62 -3.44
N GLU A 65 -13.50 -21.19 -4.42
CA GLU A 65 -13.94 -20.99 -5.79
C GLU A 65 -13.63 -22.21 -6.68
N SER A 66 -13.09 -23.28 -6.12
CA SER A 66 -12.76 -24.49 -6.88
C SER A 66 -14.04 -25.22 -7.29
N THR A 67 -14.05 -25.73 -8.51
CA THR A 67 -15.14 -26.57 -9.05
C THR A 67 -14.86 -28.04 -8.84
N ASP A 68 -13.65 -28.40 -8.45
CA ASP A 68 -13.20 -29.76 -8.32
C ASP A 68 -13.46 -30.32 -6.92
N LYS A 69 -13.68 -31.63 -6.87
CA LYS A 69 -13.81 -32.34 -5.59
C LYS A 69 -12.48 -32.41 -4.90
N HIS A 70 -12.40 -31.82 -3.71
CA HIS A 70 -11.22 -31.91 -2.88
C HIS A 70 -11.08 -33.29 -2.25
N GLU A 71 -9.85 -33.68 -2.05
CA GLU A 71 -9.49 -34.79 -1.19
C GLU A 71 -9.78 -34.42 0.28
N PHE A 72 -10.01 -35.42 1.11
CA PHE A 72 -10.47 -35.26 2.51
C PHE A 72 -9.70 -34.18 3.31
N LEU A 73 -8.37 -34.15 3.21
CA LEU A 73 -7.56 -33.20 3.96
C LEU A 73 -7.59 -31.79 3.35
N SER A 74 -7.67 -31.67 2.04
CA SER A 74 -7.87 -30.38 1.36
C SER A 74 -9.26 -29.83 1.62
N GLU A 75 -10.30 -30.69 1.63
CA GLU A 75 -11.65 -30.29 2.05
C GLU A 75 -11.64 -29.74 3.48
N ALA A 76 -10.90 -30.35 4.39
CA ALA A 76 -10.76 -29.86 5.76
C ALA A 76 -10.09 -28.48 5.83
N TYR A 77 -9.09 -28.22 4.97
CA TYR A 77 -8.46 -26.91 4.84
C TYR A 77 -9.45 -25.84 4.35
N PHE A 78 -10.15 -26.09 3.24
CA PHE A 78 -11.12 -25.14 2.70
C PHE A 78 -12.27 -24.87 3.66
N ARG A 79 -12.82 -25.90 4.30
CA ARG A 79 -13.84 -25.76 5.34
C ARG A 79 -13.37 -24.95 6.55
N TYR A 80 -12.10 -25.07 6.93
CA TYR A 80 -11.52 -24.30 8.01
C TYR A 80 -11.44 -22.79 7.69
N TYR A 81 -11.16 -22.45 6.43
CA TYR A 81 -11.05 -21.06 6.00
C TYR A 81 -12.36 -20.45 5.49
N GLU A 82 -13.35 -21.26 5.12
CA GLU A 82 -14.62 -20.80 4.58
C GLU A 82 -15.28 -19.74 5.49
N GLY A 83 -15.60 -18.58 4.91
CA GLY A 83 -16.19 -17.46 5.61
C GLY A 83 -15.25 -16.66 6.51
N ARG A 84 -13.98 -17.06 6.68
CA ARG A 84 -13.01 -16.29 7.47
C ARG A 84 -12.63 -15.00 6.76
N GLU A 85 -12.52 -13.95 7.54
CA GLU A 85 -12.12 -12.65 7.05
C GLU A 85 -10.60 -12.56 6.89
N TYR A 86 -10.19 -11.96 5.78
CA TYR A 86 -8.80 -11.59 5.52
C TYR A 86 -8.75 -10.21 4.87
N THR A 87 -7.58 -9.58 4.90
CA THR A 87 -7.35 -8.29 4.25
C THR A 87 -6.71 -8.51 2.89
N ASP A 88 -7.35 -7.99 1.86
CA ASP A 88 -6.80 -7.87 0.51
C ASP A 88 -6.32 -6.43 0.29
N SER A 89 -5.33 -6.25 -0.58
CA SER A 89 -4.77 -4.92 -0.86
C SER A 89 -4.64 -4.66 -2.36
N SER A 90 -4.84 -3.41 -2.73
CA SER A 90 -4.51 -2.91 -4.07
C SER A 90 -3.94 -1.51 -3.98
N THR A 91 -2.97 -1.21 -4.83
CA THR A 91 -2.29 0.08 -4.82
C THR A 91 -2.48 0.78 -6.15
N TYR A 92 -2.78 2.07 -6.07
CA TYR A 92 -2.94 2.95 -7.22
C TYR A 92 -1.98 4.13 -7.09
N LEU A 93 -1.40 4.52 -8.23
CA LEU A 93 -0.57 5.72 -8.35
C LEU A 93 -1.19 6.64 -9.38
N THR A 94 -1.60 7.82 -8.95
CA THR A 94 -2.13 8.86 -9.83
C THR A 94 -1.10 9.95 -10.01
N ILE A 95 -0.87 10.32 -11.26
CA ILE A 95 -0.05 11.46 -11.63
C ILE A 95 -0.99 12.55 -12.11
N THR A 96 -0.94 13.71 -11.45
CA THR A 96 -1.80 14.85 -11.76
C THR A 96 -0.94 16.04 -12.17
N GLN A 97 -1.31 16.69 -13.27
CA GLN A 97 -0.78 17.98 -13.67
C GLN A 97 -1.79 19.07 -13.34
N GLU A 98 -1.35 20.06 -12.55
CA GLU A 98 -2.13 21.23 -12.23
C GLU A 98 -2.35 22.09 -13.47
N ASN A 99 -3.59 22.53 -13.67
CA ASN A 99 -3.89 23.56 -14.66
C ASN A 99 -4.36 24.82 -13.93
N LYS A 100 -3.47 25.82 -13.88
CA LYS A 100 -3.82 27.09 -13.24
C LYS A 100 -5.06 27.67 -13.91
N LYS A 101 -6.06 27.97 -13.08
CA LYS A 101 -7.40 28.46 -13.48
C LYS A 101 -7.32 29.52 -14.57
N SER A 102 -7.76 29.17 -15.76
CA SER A 102 -8.20 30.13 -16.75
C SER A 102 -9.73 30.13 -16.76
N SER A 103 -10.33 31.30 -16.89
CA SER A 103 -11.80 31.47 -16.90
C SER A 103 -12.49 30.76 -18.06
N LEU A 104 -11.74 30.27 -19.03
CA LEU A 104 -12.20 29.52 -20.20
C LEU A 104 -11.37 28.26 -20.33
N PHE A 105 -12.02 27.11 -20.12
CA PHE A 105 -11.39 25.82 -20.40
C PHE A 105 -11.22 25.67 -21.91
N SER A 106 -9.97 25.63 -22.36
CA SER A 106 -9.62 25.17 -23.70
C SER A 106 -8.65 24.00 -23.60
N PHE A 107 -8.91 22.93 -24.32
CA PHE A 107 -8.02 21.79 -24.37
C PHE A 107 -6.69 22.17 -25.04
N ASP A 108 -5.58 22.08 -24.32
CA ASP A 108 -4.25 22.37 -24.81
C ASP A 108 -3.53 21.08 -25.24
N HIS A 109 -3.48 20.80 -26.52
CA HIS A 109 -2.82 19.63 -27.11
C HIS A 109 -1.32 19.54 -26.79
N LYS A 110 -0.65 20.68 -26.56
CA LYS A 110 0.77 20.68 -26.23
C LYS A 110 0.98 20.25 -24.80
N LYS A 111 0.26 20.86 -23.86
CA LYS A 111 0.28 20.48 -22.43
C LYS A 111 -0.10 19.00 -22.25
N TRP A 112 -1.12 18.55 -22.99
CA TRP A 112 -1.52 17.16 -22.99
C TRP A 112 -0.38 16.23 -23.43
N ARG A 113 0.31 16.56 -24.49
CA ARG A 113 1.42 15.76 -25.01
C ARG A 113 2.58 15.71 -24.01
N ASP A 114 2.92 16.87 -23.42
CA ASP A 114 3.96 16.99 -22.40
C ASP A 114 3.61 16.19 -21.13
N PHE A 115 2.35 16.23 -20.71
CA PHE A 115 1.83 15.42 -19.62
C PHE A 115 2.02 13.92 -19.92
N MET A 116 1.57 13.46 -21.08
CA MET A 116 1.67 12.04 -21.45
C MET A 116 3.13 11.55 -21.58
N VAL A 117 4.05 12.40 -21.99
CA VAL A 117 5.48 12.07 -22.01
C VAL A 117 6.00 11.84 -20.58
N LYS A 118 5.65 12.71 -19.64
CA LYS A 118 6.07 12.56 -18.24
C LYS A 118 5.44 11.33 -17.57
N VAL A 119 4.17 11.09 -17.82
CA VAL A 119 3.45 9.91 -17.33
C VAL A 119 4.10 8.60 -17.80
N ARG A 120 4.47 8.54 -19.10
CA ARG A 120 5.18 7.37 -19.63
C ARG A 120 6.57 7.22 -19.02
N LYS A 121 7.31 8.31 -18.85
CA LYS A 121 8.61 8.27 -18.14
C LYS A 121 8.50 7.68 -16.74
N VAL A 122 7.48 8.08 -15.98
CA VAL A 122 7.26 7.50 -14.64
C VAL A 122 6.94 6.01 -14.72
N HIS A 123 6.12 5.60 -15.69
CA HIS A 123 5.84 4.17 -15.92
C HIS A 123 7.10 3.38 -16.25
N ASP A 124 7.96 3.92 -17.10
CA ASP A 124 9.22 3.29 -17.47
C ASP A 124 10.17 3.19 -16.25
N GLN A 125 10.27 4.25 -15.44
CA GLN A 125 11.05 4.21 -14.18
C GLN A 125 10.55 3.12 -13.21
N LEU A 126 9.23 2.97 -13.07
CA LEU A 126 8.65 1.89 -12.26
C LEU A 126 9.03 0.52 -12.81
N LYS A 127 8.91 0.34 -14.12
CA LYS A 127 9.26 -0.91 -14.82
C LYS A 127 10.73 -1.25 -14.68
N ASP A 128 11.62 -0.28 -14.87
CA ASP A 128 13.07 -0.47 -14.78
C ASP A 128 13.50 -0.84 -13.35
N ALA A 129 12.76 -0.36 -12.35
CA ALA A 129 12.92 -0.75 -10.95
C ALA A 129 12.23 -2.09 -10.60
N GLY A 130 11.70 -2.83 -11.58
CA GLY A 130 11.02 -4.11 -11.34
C GLY A 130 9.62 -4.00 -10.73
N VAL A 131 9.07 -2.79 -10.63
CA VAL A 131 7.73 -2.57 -10.09
C VAL A 131 6.69 -2.86 -11.16
N LYS A 132 5.79 -3.80 -10.88
CA LYS A 132 4.66 -4.07 -11.77
C LYS A 132 3.67 -2.92 -11.72
N ALA A 133 3.49 -2.24 -12.83
CA ALA A 133 2.55 -1.14 -12.98
C ALA A 133 1.86 -1.20 -14.34
N SER A 134 0.57 -0.88 -14.38
CA SER A 134 -0.23 -0.83 -15.60
C SER A 134 -1.19 0.35 -15.57
N PHE A 135 -1.36 1.01 -16.70
CA PHE A 135 -2.34 2.09 -16.83
C PHE A 135 -3.77 1.55 -16.75
N LEU A 136 -4.63 2.22 -16.02
CA LEU A 136 -6.06 1.94 -16.08
C LEU A 136 -6.61 2.35 -17.44
N GLY A 137 -7.45 1.50 -18.01
CA GLY A 137 -8.29 1.82 -19.15
C GLY A 137 -9.45 2.76 -18.76
N LYS A 138 -10.25 3.19 -19.72
CA LYS A 138 -11.41 4.05 -19.44
C LYS A 138 -12.41 3.37 -18.51
N GLN A 139 -12.70 2.10 -18.75
CA GLN A 139 -13.65 1.32 -17.96
C GLN A 139 -13.13 1.07 -16.54
N ASP A 140 -11.87 0.64 -16.42
CA ASP A 140 -11.23 0.40 -15.11
C ASP A 140 -11.14 1.68 -14.28
N THR A 141 -10.89 2.82 -14.94
CA THR A 141 -10.89 4.14 -14.29
C THR A 141 -12.27 4.49 -13.76
N GLN A 142 -13.33 4.27 -14.55
CA GLN A 142 -14.70 4.51 -14.10
C GLN A 142 -15.08 3.60 -12.92
N GLU A 143 -14.74 2.32 -13.01
CA GLU A 143 -14.98 1.37 -11.92
C GLU A 143 -14.26 1.80 -10.63
N TYR A 144 -13.00 2.23 -10.75
CA TYR A 144 -12.26 2.73 -9.59
C TYR A 144 -12.88 3.98 -8.98
N VAL A 145 -13.34 4.93 -9.81
CA VAL A 145 -14.06 6.13 -9.39
C VAL A 145 -15.32 5.75 -8.61
N ASP A 146 -16.13 4.86 -9.15
CA ASP A 146 -17.38 4.44 -8.54
C ASP A 146 -17.14 3.75 -7.19
N ARG A 147 -16.11 2.89 -7.12
CA ARG A 147 -15.69 2.22 -5.88
C ARG A 147 -15.20 3.20 -4.83
N PHE A 148 -14.42 4.20 -5.23
CA PHE A 148 -13.90 5.21 -4.31
C PHE A 148 -15.04 6.04 -3.70
N PHE A 149 -15.94 6.58 -4.53
CA PHE A 149 -17.05 7.40 -4.04
C PHE A 149 -18.11 6.63 -3.26
N ALA A 150 -18.22 5.33 -3.48
CA ALA A 150 -19.04 4.46 -2.65
C ALA A 150 -18.29 3.90 -1.43
N MET A 151 -16.97 4.11 -1.33
CA MET A 151 -16.07 3.45 -0.38
C MET A 151 -16.31 1.93 -0.30
N ASN A 152 -16.60 1.34 -1.45
CA ASN A 152 -16.93 -0.08 -1.58
C ASN A 152 -15.99 -0.77 -2.58
N PHE A 153 -14.95 -1.39 -2.06
CA PHE A 153 -13.99 -2.16 -2.83
C PHE A 153 -14.22 -3.68 -2.76
N ARG A 154 -15.27 -4.11 -2.05
CA ARG A 154 -15.57 -5.51 -1.81
C ARG A 154 -16.53 -6.10 -2.85
N ASP A 155 -17.63 -5.40 -3.13
CA ASP A 155 -18.72 -5.94 -3.92
C ASP A 155 -18.42 -5.89 -5.42
N LYS A 156 -18.98 -6.84 -6.20
CA LYS A 156 -18.75 -6.90 -7.65
C LYS A 156 -19.38 -5.70 -8.37
N THR A 157 -20.56 -5.29 -7.95
CA THR A 157 -21.30 -4.14 -8.49
C THR A 157 -21.43 -3.05 -7.43
N VAL A 158 -21.12 -1.84 -7.80
CA VAL A 158 -21.17 -0.68 -6.91
C VAL A 158 -22.02 0.40 -7.58
N SER A 159 -22.98 0.95 -6.85
CA SER A 159 -23.73 2.12 -7.27
C SER A 159 -23.40 3.32 -6.40
N MET A 160 -23.18 4.46 -7.03
CA MET A 160 -22.96 5.71 -6.30
C MET A 160 -24.27 6.16 -5.65
N THR A 161 -24.18 6.56 -4.39
CA THR A 161 -25.28 7.11 -3.60
C THR A 161 -24.95 8.54 -3.16
N GLY A 162 -25.96 9.31 -2.78
CA GLY A 162 -25.71 10.66 -2.23
C GLY A 162 -25.00 10.60 -0.89
N PHE A 163 -24.25 11.67 -0.59
CA PHE A 163 -23.58 11.84 0.69
C PHE A 163 -24.53 12.43 1.74
N LYS A 164 -24.46 11.90 2.94
CA LYS A 164 -25.05 12.51 4.15
C LYS A 164 -23.89 12.86 5.08
N VAL A 165 -23.68 14.15 5.27
CA VAL A 165 -22.53 14.64 6.08
C VAL A 165 -23.05 14.97 7.47
N ASP A 166 -22.49 14.28 8.46
CA ASP A 166 -22.60 14.63 9.87
C ASP A 166 -21.34 15.42 10.31
N GLU A 167 -21.31 15.89 11.57
CA GLU A 167 -20.17 16.63 12.12
C GLU A 167 -18.85 15.85 12.05
N GLU A 168 -18.89 14.53 12.21
CA GLU A 168 -17.69 13.69 12.31
C GLU A 168 -17.59 12.60 11.24
N THR A 169 -18.65 12.34 10.47
CA THR A 169 -18.69 11.23 9.51
C THR A 169 -19.42 11.59 8.23
N ILE A 170 -19.16 10.78 7.20
CA ILE A 170 -19.84 10.87 5.92
C ILE A 170 -20.63 9.58 5.72
N GLY A 171 -21.96 9.68 5.63
CA GLY A 171 -22.83 8.57 5.25
C GLY A 171 -22.86 8.40 3.73
N MET A 172 -22.65 7.19 3.26
CA MET A 172 -22.63 6.80 1.84
C MET A 172 -23.45 5.53 1.68
N GLY A 173 -24.73 5.67 1.34
CA GLY A 173 -25.62 4.51 1.23
C GLY A 173 -25.71 3.73 2.53
N ASP A 174 -25.25 2.49 2.49
CA ASP A 174 -25.19 1.55 3.63
C ASP A 174 -23.86 1.60 4.40
N ARG A 175 -23.08 2.68 4.26
CA ARG A 175 -21.75 2.81 4.86
C ARG A 175 -21.58 4.13 5.60
N ARG A 176 -20.73 4.11 6.61
CA ARG A 176 -20.22 5.30 7.29
C ARG A 176 -18.72 5.41 7.07
N CYS A 177 -18.28 6.60 6.68
CA CYS A 177 -16.87 6.88 6.43
C CYS A 177 -16.38 7.97 7.36
N LYS A 178 -15.10 7.89 7.73
CA LYS A 178 -14.39 8.93 8.47
C LYS A 178 -12.99 9.10 7.89
N VAL A 179 -12.57 10.36 7.80
CA VAL A 179 -11.23 10.72 7.31
C VAL A 179 -10.38 11.19 8.49
N TYR A 180 -9.21 10.60 8.62
CA TYR A 180 -8.20 10.98 9.61
C TYR A 180 -7.00 11.58 8.89
N SER A 181 -6.69 12.84 9.17
CA SER A 181 -5.60 13.57 8.53
C SER A 181 -4.32 13.53 9.37
N LEU A 182 -3.18 13.39 8.71
CA LEU A 182 -1.83 13.42 9.29
C LEU A 182 -1.09 14.69 8.82
N VAL A 183 -1.75 15.84 8.83
CA VAL A 183 -1.30 17.05 8.13
C VAL A 183 -0.55 18.02 9.03
N ASP A 184 -0.67 17.90 10.32
CA ASP A 184 -0.01 18.83 11.23
C ASP A 184 1.50 18.53 11.29
N VAL A 185 2.32 19.58 11.26
CA VAL A 185 3.79 19.47 11.37
C VAL A 185 4.18 18.75 12.66
N ASP A 186 3.39 18.91 13.71
CA ASP A 186 3.56 18.24 15.00
C ASP A 186 3.01 16.80 15.02
N CYS A 187 2.33 16.36 13.95
CA CYS A 187 1.72 15.04 13.87
C CYS A 187 2.74 13.91 13.68
N ALA A 188 3.86 14.17 13.01
CA ALA A 188 4.83 13.13 12.73
C ALA A 188 6.26 13.67 12.64
N ASN A 189 7.17 13.00 13.33
CA ASN A 189 8.59 13.21 13.11
C ASN A 189 9.01 12.38 11.89
N LEU A 190 9.00 12.98 10.70
CA LEU A 190 9.26 12.29 9.45
C LEU A 190 10.72 11.82 9.36
N PRO A 191 10.97 10.52 9.21
CA PRO A 191 12.34 10.03 9.04
C PRO A 191 12.86 10.39 7.65
N SER A 192 14.13 10.75 7.55
CA SER A 192 14.82 10.95 6.28
C SER A 192 15.18 9.64 5.57
N VAL A 193 15.18 8.55 6.30
CA VAL A 193 15.49 7.20 5.80
C VAL A 193 14.45 6.22 6.31
N ILE A 194 13.83 5.48 5.40
CA ILE A 194 12.92 4.40 5.75
C ILE A 194 13.73 3.25 6.37
N ARG A 195 13.26 2.79 7.52
CA ARG A 195 13.80 1.60 8.18
C ARG A 195 12.65 0.67 8.52
N PRO A 196 12.87 -0.65 8.52
CA PRO A 196 11.89 -1.59 9.04
C PRO A 196 11.56 -1.23 10.49
N TYR A 197 10.29 -1.13 10.78
CA TYR A 197 9.82 -0.92 12.14
C TYR A 197 9.59 -2.28 12.80
N THR A 198 10.31 -2.58 13.86
CA THR A 198 10.18 -3.84 14.58
C THR A 198 9.12 -3.69 15.67
N ASN A 199 7.86 -3.87 15.33
CA ASN A 199 6.76 -3.69 16.26
C ASN A 199 5.87 -4.93 16.43
N MET A 200 6.15 -6.00 15.70
CA MET A 200 5.38 -7.23 15.82
C MET A 200 6.21 -8.30 16.54
N GLU A 201 5.85 -8.59 17.78
CA GLU A 201 6.39 -9.72 18.52
C GLU A 201 5.53 -10.96 18.27
N VAL A 202 6.13 -11.98 17.70
CA VAL A 202 5.52 -13.30 17.56
C VAL A 202 6.45 -14.31 18.23
N ASN A 203 5.98 -14.95 19.29
CA ASN A 203 6.76 -15.95 20.05
C ASN A 203 8.18 -15.46 20.41
N SER A 204 8.27 -14.26 20.98
CA SER A 204 9.53 -13.61 21.37
C SER A 204 10.46 -13.24 20.21
N THR A 205 9.97 -13.23 18.98
CA THR A 205 10.73 -12.81 17.80
C THR A 205 10.14 -11.52 17.24
N SER A 206 10.94 -10.47 17.20
CA SER A 206 10.58 -9.20 16.55
C SER A 206 10.58 -9.37 15.04
N MET A 207 9.51 -8.95 14.38
CA MET A 207 9.40 -9.00 12.93
C MET A 207 9.42 -7.59 12.33
N PRO A 208 10.23 -7.36 11.29
CA PRO A 208 10.22 -6.09 10.60
C PRO A 208 8.90 -5.90 9.84
N VAL A 209 8.30 -4.73 10.02
CA VAL A 209 7.08 -4.28 9.32
C VAL A 209 7.23 -2.80 9.01
N ASP A 210 6.44 -2.27 8.09
CA ASP A 210 6.43 -0.83 7.82
C ASP A 210 5.86 -0.02 9.00
N LEU A 211 6.22 1.27 9.07
CA LEU A 211 5.80 2.18 10.14
C LEU A 211 4.28 2.28 10.28
N LEU A 212 3.56 2.14 9.17
CA LEU A 212 2.12 2.29 9.06
C LEU A 212 1.39 0.95 8.90
N SER A 213 2.01 -0.16 9.34
CA SER A 213 1.43 -1.51 9.26
C SER A 213 0.07 -1.65 9.96
N VAL A 214 -0.24 -0.74 10.89
CA VAL A 214 -1.55 -0.69 11.55
C VAL A 214 -2.71 -0.43 10.59
N VAL A 215 -2.46 0.27 9.49
CA VAL A 215 -3.51 0.67 8.53
C VAL A 215 -4.12 -0.53 7.82
N ASP A 216 -3.38 -1.60 7.65
CA ASP A 216 -3.86 -2.80 6.95
C ASP A 216 -4.73 -3.74 7.80
N ASN A 217 -4.86 -3.47 9.11
CA ASN A 217 -5.63 -4.32 10.02
C ASN A 217 -6.38 -3.54 11.10
N ILE A 218 -7.24 -2.60 10.70
CA ILE A 218 -8.08 -1.85 11.64
C ILE A 218 -9.34 -2.66 11.97
N PRO A 219 -9.65 -2.92 13.25
CA PRO A 219 -10.83 -3.69 13.64
C PRO A 219 -12.15 -3.04 13.22
N GLY A 220 -13.11 -3.85 12.78
CA GLY A 220 -14.47 -3.42 12.44
C GLY A 220 -14.60 -2.63 11.13
N VAL A 221 -13.51 -2.41 10.42
CA VAL A 221 -13.50 -1.65 9.17
C VAL A 221 -13.70 -2.58 7.98
N GLN A 222 -14.50 -2.16 6.99
CA GLN A 222 -14.74 -2.89 5.74
C GLN A 222 -13.70 -2.54 4.68
N SER A 223 -13.37 -1.26 4.57
CA SER A 223 -12.33 -0.77 3.66
C SER A 223 -11.56 0.37 4.31
N VAL A 224 -10.26 0.41 4.03
CA VAL A 224 -9.36 1.49 4.40
C VAL A 224 -8.67 1.98 3.15
N VAL A 225 -8.61 3.28 2.94
CA VAL A 225 -7.79 3.89 1.89
C VAL A 225 -6.76 4.79 2.56
N TYR A 226 -5.49 4.43 2.43
CA TYR A 226 -4.39 5.27 2.86
C TYR A 226 -3.96 6.15 1.72
N ILE A 227 -4.11 7.45 1.89
CA ILE A 227 -3.87 8.50 0.91
C ILE A 227 -2.52 9.14 1.18
N GLN A 228 -1.69 9.22 0.14
CA GLN A 228 -0.36 9.85 0.19
C GLN A 228 -0.19 10.75 -1.03
N ILE A 229 -0.07 12.04 -0.80
CA ILE A 229 0.04 13.03 -1.87
C ILE A 229 1.33 13.83 -1.69
N ILE A 230 2.11 13.96 -2.76
CA ILE A 230 3.29 14.83 -2.82
C ILE A 230 3.10 15.80 -3.98
N PHE A 231 3.16 17.09 -3.69
CA PHE A 231 3.08 18.17 -4.64
C PHE A 231 4.47 18.74 -4.90
N MET A 232 4.82 18.95 -6.17
CA MET A 232 6.10 19.52 -6.58
C MET A 232 5.95 21.03 -6.83
N PRO A 233 6.37 21.89 -5.87
CA PRO A 233 6.32 23.35 -6.02
C PRO A 233 7.49 23.86 -6.85
N ASN A 234 7.44 25.16 -7.15
CA ASN A 234 8.59 25.87 -7.72
C ASN A 234 9.70 26.01 -6.68
N GLN A 235 10.81 25.29 -6.87
CA GLN A 235 11.94 25.22 -5.93
C GLN A 235 12.55 26.60 -5.65
N LYS A 236 12.70 27.46 -6.67
CA LYS A 236 13.29 28.79 -6.51
C LYS A 236 12.40 29.68 -5.65
N LYS A 237 11.08 29.58 -5.82
CA LYS A 237 10.09 30.32 -5.04
C LYS A 237 10.15 29.90 -3.57
N GLU A 238 10.15 28.58 -3.32
CA GLU A 238 10.16 28.06 -1.94
C GLU A 238 11.47 28.39 -1.20
N LEU A 239 12.62 28.28 -1.86
CA LEU A 239 13.89 28.70 -1.29
C LEU A 239 13.90 30.19 -0.96
N ALA A 240 13.34 31.05 -1.82
CA ALA A 240 13.21 32.50 -1.54
C ALA A 240 12.27 32.76 -0.35
N VAL A 241 11.22 31.97 -0.17
CA VAL A 241 10.34 32.07 1.01
C VAL A 241 11.08 31.67 2.27
N LEU A 242 11.87 30.58 2.24
CA LEU A 242 12.71 30.17 3.37
C LEU A 242 13.75 31.23 3.73
N ASP A 243 14.40 31.85 2.73
CA ASP A 243 15.34 32.96 2.98
C ASP A 243 14.66 34.17 3.66
N LYS A 244 13.48 34.54 3.21
CA LYS A 244 12.70 35.58 3.87
C LYS A 244 12.35 35.23 5.31
N LYS A 245 11.90 34.00 5.58
CA LYS A 245 11.63 33.52 6.94
C LYS A 245 12.89 33.55 7.80
N LYS A 246 14.02 33.07 7.30
CA LYS A 246 15.31 33.10 7.99
C LYS A 246 15.70 34.50 8.39
N ASN A 247 15.63 35.46 7.46
CA ASN A 247 15.99 36.86 7.71
C ASN A 247 15.02 37.49 8.72
N ARG A 248 13.74 37.18 8.68
CA ARG A 248 12.74 37.68 9.64
C ARG A 248 13.04 37.13 11.06
N HIS A 249 13.33 35.88 11.22
CA HIS A 249 13.73 35.31 12.52
C HIS A 249 15.06 35.89 13.02
N ALA A 250 16.03 36.11 12.14
CA ALA A 250 17.31 36.72 12.48
C ALA A 250 17.20 38.17 12.93
N SER A 251 16.19 38.90 12.44
CA SER A 251 15.97 40.31 12.84
C SER A 251 15.37 40.48 14.24
N MET A 252 14.82 39.42 14.83
CA MET A 252 14.22 39.40 16.17
C MET A 252 14.83 38.30 17.03
N PRO A 253 16.08 38.40 17.46
CA PRO A 253 16.80 37.34 18.13
C PRO A 253 16.21 37.01 19.51
N ASN A 254 15.67 35.81 19.62
CA ASN A 254 15.31 35.15 20.86
C ASN A 254 15.67 33.67 20.72
N PRO A 255 15.68 32.85 21.79
CA PRO A 255 16.10 31.45 21.69
C PRO A 255 15.35 30.65 20.60
N SER A 256 14.04 30.80 20.49
CA SER A 256 13.22 30.12 19.49
C SER A 256 13.53 30.57 18.06
N ASN A 257 13.74 31.87 17.85
CA ASN A 257 14.09 32.40 16.54
C ASN A 257 15.52 31.99 16.11
N LEU A 258 16.46 31.88 17.05
CA LEU A 258 17.80 31.40 16.76
C LEU A 258 17.79 29.94 16.31
N ILE A 259 17.01 29.09 16.97
CA ILE A 259 16.78 27.68 16.57
C ILE A 259 16.17 27.66 15.18
N ALA A 260 15.12 28.44 14.90
CA ALA A 260 14.48 28.47 13.59
C ALA A 260 15.45 28.89 12.46
N VAL A 261 16.36 29.86 12.72
CA VAL A 261 17.40 30.26 11.77
C VAL A 261 18.37 29.12 11.50
N GLU A 262 18.77 28.40 12.53
CA GLU A 262 19.69 27.26 12.40
C GLU A 262 19.03 26.10 11.63
N ASP A 263 17.80 25.78 11.92
CA ASP A 263 17.05 24.73 11.22
C ASP A 263 16.84 25.07 9.74
N ILE A 264 16.48 26.32 9.41
CA ILE A 264 16.36 26.73 8.01
C ILE A 264 17.70 26.63 7.29
N LYS A 265 18.81 27.02 7.91
CA LYS A 265 20.16 26.88 7.34
C LYS A 265 20.48 25.42 7.08
N ARG A 266 20.20 24.54 8.05
CA ARG A 266 20.42 23.10 7.91
C ARG A 266 19.66 22.50 6.74
N VAL A 267 18.38 22.85 6.57
CA VAL A 267 17.57 22.43 5.41
C VAL A 267 18.18 22.94 4.09
N GLN A 268 18.58 24.23 4.04
CA GLN A 268 19.22 24.80 2.85
C GLN A 268 20.55 24.11 2.50
N ASP A 269 21.35 23.77 3.50
CA ASP A 269 22.62 23.04 3.32
C ASP A 269 22.39 21.63 2.78
N VAL A 270 21.40 20.91 3.28
CA VAL A 270 21.02 19.59 2.79
C VAL A 270 20.56 19.64 1.33
N ILE A 271 19.70 20.61 0.99
CA ILE A 271 19.25 20.82 -0.39
C ILE A 271 20.44 21.09 -1.33
N ALA A 272 21.39 21.95 -0.90
CA ALA A 272 22.52 22.32 -1.73
C ALA A 272 23.53 21.17 -1.92
N ARG A 273 23.78 20.37 -0.89
CA ARG A 273 24.76 19.27 -0.92
C ARG A 273 24.23 17.99 -1.52
N GLU A 274 22.96 17.65 -1.26
CA GLU A 274 22.39 16.36 -1.59
C GLU A 274 21.37 16.44 -2.76
N ASN A 275 21.22 17.63 -3.36
CA ASN A 275 20.28 17.87 -4.45
C ASN A 275 18.84 17.41 -4.15
N LYS A 276 18.45 17.50 -2.88
CA LYS A 276 17.08 17.19 -2.45
C LYS A 276 16.12 18.30 -2.83
N GLN A 277 14.85 17.95 -3.01
CA GLN A 277 13.80 18.90 -3.37
C GLN A 277 12.89 19.18 -2.18
N LEU A 278 12.41 20.43 -2.11
CA LEU A 278 11.29 20.79 -1.27
C LEU A 278 10.00 20.31 -1.94
N VAL A 279 9.12 19.73 -1.16
CA VAL A 279 7.82 19.27 -1.61
C VAL A 279 6.76 19.63 -0.57
N TYR A 280 5.53 19.83 -1.01
CA TYR A 280 4.40 19.83 -0.11
C TYR A 280 3.79 18.46 -0.06
N THR A 281 3.29 18.03 1.08
CA THR A 281 2.72 16.72 1.24
C THR A 281 1.44 16.72 2.06
N HIS A 282 0.61 15.71 1.82
CA HIS A 282 -0.61 15.45 2.57
C HIS A 282 -0.78 13.94 2.75
N TYR A 283 -1.18 13.54 3.96
CA TYR A 283 -1.50 12.14 4.25
C TYR A 283 -2.83 12.08 4.99
N ASN A 284 -3.69 11.17 4.59
CA ASN A 284 -4.88 10.85 5.37
C ASN A 284 -5.26 9.37 5.25
N ILE A 285 -6.11 8.93 6.15
CA ILE A 285 -6.66 7.58 6.19
C ILE A 285 -8.16 7.71 6.14
N ILE A 286 -8.78 7.10 5.13
CA ILE A 286 -10.23 7.03 4.99
C ILE A 286 -10.64 5.64 5.42
N VAL A 287 -11.50 5.54 6.42
CA VAL A 287 -12.07 4.25 6.87
C VAL A 287 -13.55 4.18 6.53
N SER A 288 -14.01 2.98 6.21
CA SER A 288 -15.41 2.70 5.92
C SER A 288 -15.88 1.55 6.80
N VAL A 289 -17.00 1.75 7.50
CA VAL A 289 -17.63 0.77 8.38
C VAL A 289 -19.08 0.55 7.98
N ALA A 290 -19.68 -0.60 8.37
CA ALA A 290 -21.11 -0.82 8.23
C ALA A 290 -21.89 0.13 9.16
N PRO A 291 -23.14 0.49 8.84
CA PRO A 291 -23.94 1.48 9.60
C PRO A 291 -24.14 1.12 11.08
N ASN A 292 -24.16 -0.17 11.39
CA ASN A 292 -24.36 -0.73 12.73
C ASN A 292 -23.06 -0.89 13.52
N VAL A 293 -21.93 -0.55 12.92
CA VAL A 293 -20.61 -0.64 13.59
C VAL A 293 -20.27 0.70 14.23
N ASP A 294 -19.83 0.64 15.48
CA ASP A 294 -19.34 1.81 16.18
C ASP A 294 -17.96 2.25 15.62
N ILE A 295 -17.95 3.35 14.89
CA ILE A 295 -16.71 3.90 14.29
C ILE A 295 -15.72 4.39 15.36
N GLN A 296 -16.19 4.65 16.60
CA GLN A 296 -15.33 5.09 17.68
C GLN A 296 -14.30 4.03 18.09
N LYS A 297 -14.67 2.74 17.98
CA LYS A 297 -13.70 1.65 18.24
C LYS A 297 -12.54 1.67 17.24
N SER A 298 -12.84 1.90 15.97
CA SER A 298 -11.82 2.06 14.91
C SER A 298 -10.97 3.30 15.15
N THR A 299 -11.60 4.42 15.56
CA THR A 299 -10.91 5.67 15.91
C THR A 299 -9.92 5.44 17.06
N ASN A 300 -10.37 4.85 18.15
CA ASN A 300 -9.50 4.57 19.30
C ASN A 300 -8.34 3.64 18.95
N HIS A 301 -8.58 2.65 18.11
CA HIS A 301 -7.51 1.75 17.64
C HIS A 301 -6.46 2.49 16.85
N ILE A 302 -6.88 3.33 15.88
CA ILE A 302 -5.99 4.14 15.05
C ILE A 302 -5.19 5.12 15.92
N GLU A 303 -5.84 5.88 16.80
CA GLU A 303 -5.18 6.83 17.71
C GLU A 303 -4.11 6.14 18.59
N ASN A 304 -4.45 5.02 19.19
CA ASN A 304 -3.53 4.28 20.06
C ASN A 304 -2.34 3.68 19.27
N ALA A 305 -2.62 3.13 18.11
CA ALA A 305 -1.58 2.50 17.28
C ALA A 305 -0.61 3.53 16.70
N PHE A 306 -1.10 4.64 16.18
CA PHE A 306 -0.26 5.73 15.69
C PHE A 306 0.47 6.45 16.81
N GLY A 307 -0.17 6.66 17.96
CA GLY A 307 0.47 7.26 19.13
C GLY A 307 1.70 6.48 19.62
N ARG A 308 1.70 5.15 19.48
CA ARG A 308 2.87 4.31 19.78
C ARG A 308 4.05 4.53 18.82
N THR A 309 3.79 4.96 17.60
CA THR A 309 4.80 5.27 16.60
C THR A 309 5.22 6.75 16.62
N GLY A 310 4.68 7.55 17.52
CA GLY A 310 4.93 8.99 17.58
C GLY A 310 4.18 9.79 16.53
N ILE A 311 3.16 9.21 15.91
CA ILE A 311 2.30 9.87 14.92
C ILE A 311 1.00 10.28 15.58
N HIS A 312 0.63 11.56 15.46
CA HIS A 312 -0.61 12.10 15.97
C HIS A 312 -1.60 12.39 14.84
N ILE A 313 -2.85 12.03 15.04
CA ILE A 313 -3.91 12.22 14.06
C ILE A 313 -4.59 13.56 14.30
N SER A 314 -4.81 14.34 13.26
CA SER A 314 -5.60 15.56 13.33
C SER A 314 -7.08 15.24 13.53
N LYS A 315 -7.69 15.80 14.57
CA LYS A 315 -9.12 15.65 14.90
C LYS A 315 -9.97 16.69 14.17
N ARG A 316 -9.70 16.94 12.90
CA ARG A 316 -10.53 17.83 12.08
C ARG A 316 -11.89 17.19 11.82
N ALA A 317 -12.87 17.52 12.63
CA ALA A 317 -14.21 16.98 12.50
C ALA A 317 -15.02 17.62 11.36
N TYR A 318 -14.84 18.91 11.15
CA TYR A 318 -15.79 19.72 10.35
C TYR A 318 -15.55 19.74 8.83
N ASN A 319 -14.37 19.34 8.34
CA ASN A 319 -14.05 19.34 6.90
C ASN A 319 -13.96 17.93 6.30
N GLN A 320 -14.68 16.97 6.86
CA GLN A 320 -14.65 15.56 6.44
C GLN A 320 -14.94 15.38 4.94
N LEU A 321 -16.00 16.03 4.43
CA LEU A 321 -16.37 15.93 3.02
C LEU A 321 -15.32 16.57 2.11
N GLU A 322 -14.75 17.72 2.50
CA GLU A 322 -13.71 18.42 1.75
C GLU A 322 -12.47 17.51 1.61
N LEU A 323 -11.99 16.95 2.72
CA LEU A 323 -10.86 16.02 2.72
C LEU A 323 -11.15 14.79 1.87
N PHE A 324 -12.33 14.21 1.98
CA PHE A 324 -12.74 13.05 1.20
C PHE A 324 -12.73 13.34 -0.31
N VAL A 325 -13.39 14.42 -0.73
CA VAL A 325 -13.50 14.80 -2.14
C VAL A 325 -12.12 15.17 -2.72
N ASN A 326 -11.27 15.84 -1.95
CA ASN A 326 -9.92 16.21 -2.38
C ASN A 326 -8.93 15.02 -2.33
N SER A 327 -9.29 13.94 -1.63
CA SER A 327 -8.57 12.65 -1.67
C SER A 327 -8.93 11.80 -2.89
N PHE A 328 -9.85 12.24 -3.73
CA PHE A 328 -10.17 11.57 -4.98
C PHE A 328 -9.01 11.69 -5.97
N PRO A 329 -8.65 10.61 -6.69
CA PRO A 329 -7.61 10.65 -7.71
C PRO A 329 -7.88 11.71 -8.76
N GLY A 330 -6.97 12.68 -8.86
CA GLY A 330 -7.09 13.80 -9.79
C GLY A 330 -7.64 15.08 -9.17
N ASN A 331 -8.20 15.07 -7.96
CA ASN A 331 -8.70 16.27 -7.28
C ASN A 331 -7.78 16.79 -6.16
N CYS A 332 -6.56 16.29 -6.05
CA CYS A 332 -5.63 16.59 -4.97
C CYS A 332 -5.27 18.09 -4.87
N PHE A 333 -5.27 18.82 -5.98
CA PHE A 333 -5.04 20.29 -5.98
C PHE A 333 -6.18 21.10 -5.36
N GLY A 334 -7.31 20.47 -5.05
CA GLY A 334 -8.37 21.05 -4.22
C GLY A 334 -8.00 21.21 -2.74
N MET A 335 -6.97 20.52 -2.27
CA MET A 335 -6.50 20.64 -0.89
C MET A 335 -5.89 22.03 -0.64
N SER A 336 -6.20 22.62 0.51
CA SER A 336 -5.72 23.96 0.87
C SER A 336 -4.21 23.97 1.05
N GLU A 337 -3.54 24.98 0.46
CA GLU A 337 -2.12 25.21 0.67
C GLU A 337 -1.80 25.70 2.08
N ASP A 338 -2.76 26.33 2.75
CA ASP A 338 -2.54 26.96 4.06
C ASP A 338 -2.62 25.98 5.22
N TYR A 339 -3.46 24.94 5.12
CA TYR A 339 -3.73 24.05 6.26
C TYR A 339 -3.84 22.56 5.93
N ASP A 340 -3.84 22.15 4.65
CA ASP A 340 -3.87 20.74 4.26
C ASP A 340 -2.53 20.22 3.77
N ARG A 341 -1.60 21.10 3.42
CA ARG A 341 -0.29 20.72 2.90
C ARG A 341 0.81 21.24 3.82
N PHE A 342 1.80 20.42 4.10
CA PHE A 342 2.99 20.85 4.83
C PHE A 342 4.25 20.68 4.00
N LEU A 343 5.19 21.62 4.17
CA LEU A 343 6.46 21.64 3.46
C LEU A 343 7.48 20.72 4.12
N THR A 344 8.11 19.86 3.32
CA THR A 344 9.18 18.95 3.79
C THR A 344 10.16 18.64 2.66
N LEU A 345 11.17 17.81 2.94
CA LEU A 345 12.07 17.29 1.92
C LEU A 345 11.46 16.06 1.22
N SER A 346 11.82 15.85 -0.04
CA SER A 346 11.25 14.78 -0.87
C SER A 346 11.48 13.37 -0.30
N ASP A 347 12.63 13.10 0.31
CA ASP A 347 12.93 11.81 0.94
C ASP A 347 12.07 11.57 2.20
N ALA A 348 11.89 12.60 3.03
CA ALA A 348 11.01 12.54 4.18
C ALA A 348 9.54 12.33 3.76
N ALA A 349 9.07 13.01 2.71
CA ALA A 349 7.73 12.78 2.16
C ALA A 349 7.57 11.35 1.63
N VAL A 350 8.53 10.84 0.89
CA VAL A 350 8.51 9.48 0.35
C VAL A 350 8.51 8.42 1.46
N SER A 351 9.13 8.69 2.62
CA SER A 351 9.15 7.76 3.74
C SER A 351 7.72 7.38 4.21
N MET A 352 6.78 8.31 4.13
CA MET A 352 5.38 8.06 4.48
C MET A 352 4.58 7.39 3.34
N MET A 353 5.10 7.35 2.12
CA MET A 353 4.49 6.62 1.01
C MET A 353 4.79 5.12 1.05
N TYR A 354 5.71 4.72 1.90
CA TYR A 354 6.12 3.34 2.00
C TYR A 354 5.01 2.47 2.59
N LYS A 355 4.61 1.45 1.85
CA LYS A 355 3.74 0.37 2.30
C LYS A 355 4.24 -0.94 1.76
N GLU A 356 4.17 -1.96 2.57
CA GLU A 356 4.54 -3.31 2.18
C GLU A 356 3.42 -3.99 1.40
N LYS A 357 3.81 -4.84 0.48
CA LYS A 357 2.89 -5.66 -0.32
C LYS A 357 2.43 -6.86 0.51
N ILE A 358 1.13 -7.10 0.54
CA ILE A 358 0.55 -8.33 1.08
C ILE A 358 0.74 -9.44 0.06
N VAL A 359 1.04 -10.65 0.52
CA VAL A 359 1.18 -11.82 -0.35
C VAL A 359 -0.19 -12.19 -0.92
N HIS A 360 -0.23 -12.37 -2.23
CA HIS A 360 -1.40 -12.87 -2.95
C HIS A 360 -1.12 -14.27 -3.50
N SER A 361 -2.19 -15.07 -3.64
CA SER A 361 -2.11 -16.35 -4.33
C SER A 361 -1.64 -16.17 -5.76
N GLU A 362 -0.84 -17.12 -6.24
CA GLU A 362 -0.44 -17.19 -7.65
C GLU A 362 -1.63 -17.63 -8.51
N ASP A 363 -1.76 -17.03 -9.69
CA ASP A 363 -2.73 -17.43 -10.70
C ASP A 363 -2.13 -18.54 -11.57
N THR A 364 -2.30 -19.78 -11.14
CA THR A 364 -1.72 -20.97 -11.76
C THR A 364 -2.66 -22.15 -11.59
N PRO A 365 -2.65 -23.11 -12.51
CA PRO A 365 -3.41 -24.36 -12.33
C PRO A 365 -2.83 -25.28 -11.26
N PHE A 366 -1.51 -25.19 -10.97
CA PHE A 366 -0.86 -26.01 -9.95
C PHE A 366 -0.74 -25.21 -8.65
N LYS A 367 -1.53 -25.56 -7.63
CA LYS A 367 -1.65 -24.80 -6.38
C LYS A 367 -1.33 -25.67 -5.17
N VAL A 368 -0.33 -25.26 -4.41
CA VAL A 368 -0.11 -25.76 -3.06
C VAL A 368 -0.53 -24.69 -2.07
N TYR A 369 -1.46 -25.03 -1.19
CA TYR A 369 -2.10 -24.10 -0.28
C TYR A 369 -1.34 -24.03 1.05
N TYR A 370 -1.11 -22.81 1.45
CA TYR A 370 -0.47 -22.44 2.70
C TYR A 370 -1.28 -21.36 3.41
N THR A 371 -0.81 -20.97 4.55
CA THR A 371 -1.33 -19.82 5.31
C THR A 371 -0.18 -18.89 5.61
N ASP A 372 -0.38 -17.59 5.36
CA ASP A 372 0.56 -16.61 5.81
C ASP A 372 0.47 -16.40 7.34
N ARG A 373 1.36 -15.56 7.90
CA ARG A 373 1.41 -15.28 9.34
C ARG A 373 0.20 -14.51 9.88
N GLN A 374 -0.61 -13.93 9.00
CA GLN A 374 -1.86 -13.25 9.36
C GLN A 374 -3.08 -14.18 9.31
N GLY A 375 -2.87 -15.44 8.96
CA GLY A 375 -3.95 -16.41 8.77
C GLY A 375 -4.65 -16.27 7.42
N VAL A 376 -3.99 -15.64 6.43
CA VAL A 376 -4.53 -15.49 5.07
C VAL A 376 -4.18 -16.72 4.26
N PRO A 377 -5.16 -17.39 3.61
CA PRO A 377 -4.90 -18.48 2.70
C PRO A 377 -4.12 -18.02 1.46
N VAL A 378 -3.02 -18.69 1.15
CA VAL A 378 -2.16 -18.38 0.01
C VAL A 378 -1.88 -19.64 -0.80
N ALA A 379 -2.10 -19.58 -2.10
CA ALA A 379 -1.73 -20.64 -3.03
C ALA A 379 -0.43 -20.29 -3.75
N ILE A 380 0.51 -21.23 -3.77
CA ILE A 380 1.84 -21.06 -4.37
C ILE A 380 2.07 -22.19 -5.37
N ASP A 381 2.62 -21.85 -6.53
CA ASP A 381 3.06 -22.82 -7.53
C ASP A 381 4.51 -23.23 -7.29
N ILE A 382 4.70 -24.44 -6.81
CA ILE A 382 6.01 -25.03 -6.56
C ILE A 382 6.55 -25.85 -7.74
N SER A 383 5.84 -25.92 -8.87
CA SER A 383 6.23 -26.78 -10.00
C SER A 383 7.45 -26.28 -10.78
N GLY A 384 7.90 -25.03 -10.55
CA GLY A 384 8.98 -24.41 -11.29
C GLY A 384 8.64 -24.03 -12.73
N LYS A 385 7.40 -24.24 -13.19
CA LYS A 385 6.95 -23.85 -14.53
C LYS A 385 6.84 -22.34 -14.63
N GLU A 386 7.14 -21.79 -15.80
CA GLU A 386 6.96 -20.37 -16.06
C GLU A 386 5.49 -19.96 -15.90
N GLY A 387 5.26 -18.84 -15.26
CA GLY A 387 3.93 -18.30 -15.02
C GLY A 387 3.96 -16.81 -14.70
N LYS A 388 2.81 -16.16 -14.81
CA LYS A 388 2.66 -14.77 -14.37
C LYS A 388 2.60 -14.72 -12.84
N ASN A 389 3.29 -13.75 -12.25
CA ASN A 389 3.26 -13.48 -10.81
C ASN A 389 3.78 -14.61 -9.91
N LYS A 390 4.79 -15.34 -10.33
CA LYS A 390 5.39 -16.41 -9.52
C LYS A 390 6.09 -15.85 -8.28
N LEU A 391 5.93 -16.56 -7.16
CA LEU A 391 6.62 -16.32 -5.90
C LEU A 391 7.91 -17.17 -5.78
N THR A 392 8.04 -18.19 -6.63
CA THR A 392 9.19 -19.10 -6.68
C THR A 392 9.91 -19.01 -8.01
N ASP A 393 11.24 -18.97 -7.97
CA ASP A 393 12.07 -18.86 -9.19
C ASP A 393 12.42 -20.22 -9.83
N ASN A 394 12.38 -21.29 -9.04
CA ASN A 394 12.67 -22.63 -9.53
C ASN A 394 11.93 -23.72 -8.71
N SER A 395 12.07 -24.96 -9.11
CA SER A 395 11.42 -26.14 -8.49
C SER A 395 12.25 -26.81 -7.39
N ASN A 396 13.42 -26.29 -7.06
CA ASN A 396 14.25 -26.84 -5.99
C ASN A 396 14.01 -26.09 -4.69
N PHE A 397 13.78 -26.80 -3.60
CA PHE A 397 13.63 -26.21 -2.28
C PHE A 397 14.48 -26.90 -1.25
N PHE A 398 14.80 -26.15 -0.24
CA PHE A 398 15.49 -26.62 0.94
C PHE A 398 14.67 -26.31 2.17
N VAL A 399 14.31 -27.34 2.95
CA VAL A 399 13.54 -27.22 4.17
C VAL A 399 14.45 -27.39 5.37
N LEU A 400 14.68 -26.31 6.12
CA LEU A 400 15.53 -26.30 7.30
C LEU A 400 14.71 -26.02 8.57
N GLY A 401 15.03 -26.75 9.61
CA GLY A 401 14.43 -26.54 10.94
C GLY A 401 15.00 -27.52 11.97
N PRO A 402 14.99 -27.18 13.27
CA PRO A 402 15.40 -28.09 14.32
C PRO A 402 14.48 -29.31 14.43
N SER A 403 14.88 -30.30 15.21
CA SER A 403 14.01 -31.44 15.51
C SER A 403 12.72 -30.98 16.19
N GLY A 404 11.58 -31.58 15.80
CA GLY A 404 10.25 -31.18 16.33
C GLY A 404 9.66 -29.90 15.72
N SER A 405 10.33 -29.21 14.78
CA SER A 405 9.83 -27.98 14.14
C SER A 405 8.71 -28.18 13.11
N GLY A 406 8.34 -29.43 12.82
CA GLY A 406 7.28 -29.73 11.86
C GLY A 406 7.74 -29.94 10.41
N LYS A 407 9.04 -30.15 10.15
CA LYS A 407 9.56 -30.41 8.78
C LYS A 407 8.84 -31.53 8.06
N SER A 408 8.74 -32.70 8.70
CA SER A 408 8.08 -33.86 8.09
C SER A 408 6.58 -33.60 7.89
N PHE A 409 5.93 -32.91 8.81
CA PHE A 409 4.53 -32.49 8.67
C PHE A 409 4.33 -31.57 7.46
N TYR A 410 5.21 -30.58 7.30
CA TYR A 410 5.20 -29.69 6.15
C TYR A 410 5.37 -30.44 4.82
N VAL A 411 6.38 -31.33 4.73
CA VAL A 411 6.63 -32.10 3.52
C VAL A 411 5.47 -33.06 3.22
N ASN A 412 4.89 -33.73 4.24
CA ASN A 412 3.69 -34.55 4.08
C ASN A 412 2.53 -33.75 3.47
N SER A 413 2.28 -32.53 3.99
CA SER A 413 1.24 -31.65 3.45
C SER A 413 1.49 -31.26 1.99
N MET A 414 2.73 -30.93 1.65
CA MET A 414 3.13 -30.55 0.29
C MET A 414 2.99 -31.73 -0.69
N VAL A 415 3.49 -32.90 -0.31
CA VAL A 415 3.42 -34.14 -1.10
C VAL A 415 1.97 -34.54 -1.37
N ARG A 416 1.13 -34.52 -0.34
CA ARG A 416 -0.29 -34.82 -0.46
C ARG A 416 -0.97 -33.88 -1.49
N GLN A 417 -0.76 -32.57 -1.37
CA GLN A 417 -1.36 -31.60 -2.27
C GLN A 417 -0.85 -31.72 -3.71
N ALA A 418 0.43 -32.09 -3.89
CA ALA A 418 0.98 -32.37 -5.21
C ALA A 418 0.36 -33.63 -5.83
N HIS A 419 0.15 -34.68 -5.03
CA HIS A 419 -0.51 -35.90 -5.49
C HIS A 419 -1.96 -35.64 -5.94
N GLU A 420 -2.72 -34.81 -5.20
CA GLU A 420 -4.08 -34.42 -5.61
C GLU A 420 -4.12 -33.77 -7.01
N GLN A 421 -3.02 -33.18 -7.43
CA GLN A 421 -2.88 -32.53 -8.74
C GLN A 421 -2.20 -33.46 -9.78
N ASN A 422 -2.33 -34.77 -9.61
CA ASN A 422 -1.83 -35.82 -10.50
C ASN A 422 -0.29 -35.74 -10.72
N THR A 423 0.46 -35.48 -9.65
CA THR A 423 1.93 -35.49 -9.69
C THR A 423 2.46 -36.84 -9.24
N ASP A 424 3.33 -37.45 -10.04
CA ASP A 424 4.10 -38.61 -9.61
C ASP A 424 5.14 -38.25 -8.58
N ILE A 425 5.21 -38.99 -7.47
CA ILE A 425 6.03 -38.65 -6.33
C ILE A 425 6.95 -39.81 -5.95
N VAL A 426 8.23 -39.52 -5.79
CA VAL A 426 9.22 -40.44 -5.26
C VAL A 426 9.84 -39.80 -4.01
N LEU A 427 9.78 -40.52 -2.89
CA LEU A 427 10.34 -40.11 -1.62
C LEU A 427 11.49 -41.02 -1.21
N VAL A 428 12.56 -40.42 -0.69
CA VAL A 428 13.65 -41.15 -0.04
C VAL A 428 13.77 -40.58 1.38
N ASP A 429 13.54 -41.44 2.37
CA ASP A 429 13.54 -41.05 3.78
C ASP A 429 14.36 -42.04 4.62
N THR A 430 15.01 -41.54 5.64
CA THR A 430 15.78 -42.33 6.58
C THR A 430 15.00 -42.65 7.86
N GLY A 431 13.77 -42.11 8.02
CA GLY A 431 13.06 -42.07 9.29
C GLY A 431 11.62 -42.61 9.29
N ASN A 432 11.16 -43.30 8.26
CA ASN A 432 9.78 -43.81 8.09
C ASN A 432 8.67 -42.75 8.26
N SER A 433 8.97 -41.47 8.01
CA SER A 433 8.02 -40.37 8.26
C SER A 433 6.87 -40.32 7.26
N TYR A 434 6.98 -41.04 6.14
CA TYR A 434 6.04 -40.98 5.01
C TYR A 434 5.34 -42.32 4.72
N GLU A 435 5.54 -43.37 5.53
CA GLU A 435 4.92 -44.66 5.36
C GLU A 435 3.40 -44.59 5.32
N GLY A 436 2.78 -43.92 6.30
CA GLY A 436 1.33 -43.78 6.35
C GLY A 436 0.75 -42.97 5.18
N LEU A 437 1.50 -41.97 4.66
CA LEU A 437 1.08 -41.24 3.45
C LEU A 437 1.15 -42.12 2.20
N CYS A 438 2.20 -42.94 2.08
CA CYS A 438 2.38 -43.90 0.99
C CYS A 438 1.26 -44.92 0.97
N GLU A 439 0.92 -45.51 2.13
CA GLU A 439 -0.19 -46.46 2.28
C GLU A 439 -1.55 -45.82 1.95
N TYR A 440 -1.78 -44.60 2.44
CA TYR A 440 -3.03 -43.84 2.19
C TYR A 440 -3.31 -43.64 0.70
N PHE A 441 -2.28 -43.35 -0.09
CA PHE A 441 -2.38 -43.19 -1.54
C PHE A 441 -2.13 -44.49 -2.34
N ASN A 442 -2.12 -45.65 -1.69
CA ASN A 442 -1.83 -46.94 -2.31
C ASN A 442 -0.49 -46.96 -3.06
N GLY A 443 0.50 -46.25 -2.54
CA GLY A 443 1.85 -46.20 -3.07
C GLY A 443 2.65 -47.46 -2.74
N LYS A 444 3.84 -47.59 -3.33
CA LYS A 444 4.76 -48.68 -3.04
C LYS A 444 5.80 -48.23 -2.02
N TYR A 445 5.72 -48.76 -0.82
CA TYR A 445 6.70 -48.54 0.23
C TYR A 445 7.78 -49.62 0.19
N ILE A 446 9.05 -49.25 0.19
CA ILE A 446 10.19 -50.17 0.17
C ILE A 446 11.08 -49.79 1.34
N SER A 447 11.25 -50.72 2.28
CA SER A 447 12.17 -50.59 3.40
C SER A 447 13.39 -51.48 3.19
N TYR A 448 14.58 -50.92 3.42
CA TYR A 448 15.80 -51.71 3.49
C TYR A 448 16.04 -52.05 4.96
N THR A 449 15.90 -53.31 5.29
CA THR A 449 16.41 -53.87 6.55
C THR A 449 17.78 -54.44 6.29
N GLU A 450 18.80 -54.06 7.08
CA GLU A 450 20.11 -54.71 7.09
C GLU A 450 19.98 -56.19 7.47
#